data_86c3d056b979ea96ea34811d19f0d0af
#
_entry.id   86c3d056b979ea96ea34811d19f0d0af
#
_cell.length_a   1.000
_cell.length_b   1.000
_cell.length_c   1.000
_cell.angle_alpha   90.00
_cell.angle_beta   90.00
_cell.angle_gamma   90.00
#
_symmetry.space_group_name_H-M   'P 1'
#
loop_
_entity.id
_entity.type
_entity.pdbx_description
1 polymer ?
#
loop_
_entity_poly.entity_id
_entity_poly.type
_entity_poly.pdbx_seq_one_letter_code
_entity_poly.pdbx_strand_id
1 'polypeptide(L)'
;VLDVCKPLHDKQILEAELEGFGIRLNKKPPNVIVKKKDKGGLAITNTVPLTKLDHDEIRAVMSEYRISNADIAFREDVTVEELIDVIEGNRIYIPCIYVLNKIDSISIEELDLLYKIPKSVPISSRMWLNVDELVDKMWDELDLVRVYTKPRKCPPDYTSPVVLRRGKCTV
;
A
#
# COMPACT_ATOMS: atom_id res chain seq x y z
N VAL A 1 -7.72 -7.39 -10.95
CA VAL A 1 -7.44 -8.35 -12.04
C VAL A 1 -7.51 -7.60 -13.36
N LEU A 2 -6.45 -7.71 -14.18
CA LEU A 2 -6.32 -7.08 -15.49
C LEU A 2 -6.29 -8.15 -16.59
N ASP A 3 -6.82 -7.83 -17.76
CA ASP A 3 -6.77 -8.69 -18.93
C ASP A 3 -5.53 -8.32 -19.76
N VAL A 4 -4.61 -9.25 -19.99
CA VAL A 4 -3.37 -8.98 -20.74
C VAL A 4 -3.61 -8.70 -22.23
N CYS A 5 -4.77 -9.10 -22.75
CA CYS A 5 -5.17 -8.78 -24.13
C CYS A 5 -5.61 -7.32 -24.31
N LYS A 6 -5.75 -6.57 -23.21
CA LYS A 6 -6.07 -5.14 -23.21
C LYS A 6 -4.83 -4.30 -22.92
N PRO A 7 -4.82 -3.01 -23.34
CA PRO A 7 -3.70 -2.14 -23.05
C PRO A 7 -3.44 -2.04 -21.53
N LEU A 8 -2.17 -2.11 -21.12
CA LEU A 8 -1.77 -1.91 -19.72
C LEU A 8 -2.09 -0.50 -19.16
N HIS A 9 -2.53 0.40 -20.02
CA HIS A 9 -3.02 1.73 -19.65
C HIS A 9 -4.23 1.66 -18.70
N ASP A 10 -5.03 0.60 -18.80
CA ASP A 10 -6.17 0.35 -17.88
C ASP A 10 -5.71 0.27 -16.41
N LYS A 11 -4.48 -0.22 -16.16
CA LYS A 11 -3.89 -0.21 -14.80
C LYS A 11 -3.74 1.21 -14.25
N GLN A 12 -3.21 2.13 -15.07
CA GLN A 12 -2.99 3.52 -14.65
C GLN A 12 -4.31 4.25 -14.41
N ILE A 13 -5.31 3.99 -15.25
CA ILE A 13 -6.66 4.57 -15.09
C ILE A 13 -7.26 4.12 -13.76
N LEU A 14 -7.22 2.81 -13.47
CA LEU A 14 -7.77 2.27 -12.22
C LEU A 14 -7.01 2.78 -10.98
N GLU A 15 -5.69 2.92 -11.07
CA GLU A 15 -4.90 3.52 -9.99
C GLU A 15 -5.32 4.97 -9.74
N ALA A 16 -5.48 5.77 -10.80
CA ALA A 16 -5.90 7.17 -10.68
C ALA A 16 -7.33 7.31 -10.14
N GLU A 17 -8.25 6.44 -10.56
CA GLU A 17 -9.61 6.41 -10.01
C GLU A 17 -9.61 6.09 -8.51
N LEU A 18 -8.86 5.07 -8.09
CA LEU A 18 -8.76 4.70 -6.68
C LEU A 18 -8.06 5.78 -5.85
N GLU A 19 -7.03 6.44 -6.39
CA GLU A 19 -6.41 7.61 -5.75
C GLU A 19 -7.41 8.76 -5.57
N GLY A 20 -8.30 8.98 -6.54
CA GLY A 20 -9.39 9.96 -6.44
C GLY A 20 -10.38 9.65 -5.31
N PHE A 21 -10.61 8.36 -5.01
CA PHE A 21 -11.40 7.92 -3.85
C PHE A 21 -10.64 7.95 -2.53
N GLY A 22 -9.38 8.39 -2.53
CA GLY A 22 -8.55 8.45 -1.32
C GLY A 22 -7.89 7.13 -0.93
N ILE A 23 -7.83 6.16 -1.85
CA ILE A 23 -7.15 4.89 -1.65
C ILE A 23 -5.73 4.99 -2.21
N ARG A 24 -4.74 4.72 -1.36
CA ARG A 24 -3.32 4.72 -1.73
C ARG A 24 -2.83 3.28 -1.83
N LEU A 25 -2.63 2.80 -3.09
CA LEU A 25 -2.18 1.44 -3.35
C LEU A 25 -0.66 1.34 -3.18
N ASN A 26 -0.22 0.33 -2.45
CA ASN A 26 1.21 0.02 -2.26
C ASN A 26 2.07 1.17 -1.70
N LYS A 27 1.45 2.20 -1.14
CA LYS A 27 2.12 3.30 -0.43
C LYS A 27 2.02 3.06 1.08
N LYS A 28 2.95 3.62 1.83
CA LYS A 28 2.89 3.65 3.29
C LYS A 28 2.33 5.00 3.74
N PRO A 29 1.62 5.06 4.87
CA PRO A 29 1.21 6.34 5.43
C PRO A 29 2.45 7.18 5.76
N PRO A 30 2.49 8.46 5.36
CA PRO A 30 3.64 9.33 5.61
C PRO A 30 3.80 9.57 7.12
N ASN A 31 5.06 9.60 7.57
CA ASN A 31 5.37 9.78 8.98
C ASN A 31 5.43 11.27 9.35
N VAL A 32 4.28 11.92 9.24
CA VAL A 32 4.08 13.32 9.60
C VAL A 32 2.98 13.41 10.65
N ILE A 33 3.20 14.24 11.65
CA ILE A 33 2.22 14.47 12.71
C ILE A 33 1.77 15.92 12.63
N VAL A 34 0.49 16.15 12.42
CA VAL A 34 -0.14 17.47 12.43
C VAL A 34 -1.06 17.56 13.65
N LYS A 35 -0.72 18.45 14.59
CA LYS A 35 -1.55 18.73 15.78
C LYS A 35 -2.07 20.14 15.72
N LYS A 36 -3.39 20.30 15.52
CA LYS A 36 -4.06 21.62 15.56
C LYS A 36 -4.01 22.19 16.97
N LYS A 37 -3.83 23.50 17.07
CA LYS A 37 -3.81 24.28 18.32
C LYS A 37 -4.79 25.42 18.24
N ASP A 38 -5.17 25.97 19.39
CA ASP A 38 -6.04 27.16 19.43
C ASP A 38 -5.29 28.44 19.18
N LYS A 39 -4.02 28.53 19.59
CA LYS A 39 -3.16 29.73 19.48
C LYS A 39 -1.70 29.33 19.29
N GLY A 40 -0.87 30.25 18.76
CA GLY A 40 0.59 30.12 18.72
C GLY A 40 1.20 30.03 17.30
N GLY A 41 0.37 30.11 16.25
CA GLY A 41 0.86 30.04 14.87
C GLY A 41 1.29 28.63 14.45
N LEU A 42 1.99 28.54 13.33
CA LEU A 42 2.52 27.29 12.76
C LEU A 42 3.94 27.05 13.30
N ALA A 43 4.13 25.99 14.05
CA ALA A 43 5.44 25.51 14.47
C ALA A 43 5.80 24.26 13.64
N ILE A 44 6.87 24.39 12.85
CA ILE A 44 7.36 23.32 11.98
C ILE A 44 8.64 22.76 12.60
N THR A 45 8.64 21.45 12.86
CA THR A 45 9.79 20.71 13.37
C THR A 45 10.10 19.57 12.42
N ASN A 46 11.33 19.45 12.00
CA ASN A 46 11.78 18.38 11.13
C ASN A 46 12.95 17.62 11.78
N THR A 47 12.90 16.29 11.73
CA THR A 47 14.01 15.43 12.14
C THR A 47 14.88 14.99 10.97
N VAL A 48 14.37 15.20 9.74
CA VAL A 48 15.03 14.89 8.47
C VAL A 48 15.03 16.17 7.62
N PRO A 49 16.08 16.41 6.82
CA PRO A 49 16.05 17.53 5.88
C PRO A 49 14.92 17.34 4.87
N LEU A 50 14.10 18.36 4.68
CA LEU A 50 13.03 18.37 3.68
C LEU A 50 13.65 18.81 2.34
N THR A 51 13.58 17.95 1.34
CA THR A 51 14.07 18.21 -0.02
C THR A 51 12.96 18.35 -1.04
N LYS A 52 11.78 17.77 -0.75
CA LYS A 52 10.62 17.74 -1.63
C LYS A 52 9.56 18.77 -1.29
N LEU A 53 9.72 19.45 -0.16
CA LEU A 53 8.71 20.36 0.37
C LEU A 53 9.39 21.57 1.02
N ASP A 54 9.01 22.77 0.59
CA ASP A 54 9.53 24.02 1.17
C ASP A 54 8.62 24.55 2.29
N HIS A 55 9.20 25.36 3.18
CA HIS A 55 8.47 25.98 4.29
C HIS A 55 7.32 26.88 3.83
N ASP A 56 7.47 27.55 2.68
CA ASP A 56 6.44 28.41 2.13
C ASP A 56 5.29 27.60 1.53
N GLU A 57 5.57 26.45 0.92
CA GLU A 57 4.57 25.50 0.43
C GLU A 57 3.77 24.91 1.61
N ILE A 58 4.44 24.55 2.71
CA ILE A 58 3.76 24.06 3.91
C ILE A 58 2.77 25.12 4.43
N ARG A 59 3.18 26.39 4.50
CA ARG A 59 2.31 27.48 4.94
C ARG A 59 1.14 27.71 3.99
N ALA A 60 1.37 27.63 2.69
CA ALA A 60 0.35 27.76 1.66
C ALA A 60 -0.73 26.67 1.82
N VAL A 61 -0.31 25.40 1.92
CA VAL A 61 -1.22 24.27 2.15
C VAL A 61 -2.01 24.45 3.44
N MET A 62 -1.35 24.78 4.56
CA MET A 62 -2.03 24.98 5.84
C MET A 62 -3.05 26.12 5.78
N SER A 63 -2.74 27.21 5.06
CA SER A 63 -3.66 28.33 4.85
C SER A 63 -4.87 27.93 4.00
N GLU A 64 -4.70 27.12 2.96
CA GLU A 64 -5.79 26.60 2.12
C GLU A 64 -6.78 25.77 2.95
N TYR A 65 -6.26 24.91 3.84
CA TYR A 65 -7.09 24.14 4.78
C TYR A 65 -7.56 24.95 6.01
N ARG A 66 -7.34 26.28 6.04
CA ARG A 66 -7.74 27.19 7.12
C ARG A 66 -7.18 26.81 8.49
N ILE A 67 -5.98 26.24 8.51
CA ILE A 67 -5.30 25.86 9.73
C ILE A 67 -4.20 26.90 10.01
N SER A 68 -4.52 27.89 10.86
CA SER A 68 -3.60 28.99 11.21
C SER A 68 -2.67 28.65 12.37
N ASN A 69 -3.03 27.66 13.19
CA ASN A 69 -2.27 27.28 14.38
C ASN A 69 -2.14 25.76 14.44
N ALA A 70 -0.91 25.25 14.28
CA ALA A 70 -0.62 23.83 14.39
C ALA A 70 0.86 23.57 14.70
N ASP A 71 1.15 22.44 15.34
CA ASP A 71 2.48 21.83 15.38
C ASP A 71 2.56 20.77 14.30
N ILE A 72 3.54 20.90 13.43
CA ILE A 72 3.81 19.96 12.35
C ILE A 72 5.17 19.33 12.58
N ALA A 73 5.22 18.03 12.78
CA ALA A 73 6.47 17.30 12.96
C ALA A 73 6.70 16.35 11.79
N PHE A 74 7.74 16.65 11.00
CA PHE A 74 8.17 15.80 9.89
C PHE A 74 9.25 14.82 10.38
N ARG A 75 9.00 13.53 10.22
CA ARG A 75 9.94 12.45 10.49
C ARG A 75 10.44 11.77 9.23
N GLU A 76 9.92 12.16 8.08
CA GLU A 76 10.23 11.67 6.75
C GLU A 76 10.17 12.81 5.76
N ASP A 77 10.93 12.70 4.65
CA ASP A 77 10.90 13.66 3.56
C ASP A 77 9.70 13.39 2.65
N VAL A 78 8.65 14.18 2.82
CA VAL A 78 7.33 13.98 2.20
C VAL A 78 7.07 15.00 1.10
N THR A 79 6.16 14.66 0.19
CA THR A 79 5.65 15.55 -0.85
C THR A 79 4.46 16.39 -0.35
N VAL A 80 4.08 17.42 -1.13
CA VAL A 80 2.88 18.24 -0.87
C VAL A 80 1.62 17.37 -0.76
N GLU A 81 1.47 16.40 -1.67
CA GLU A 81 0.32 15.50 -1.70
C GLU A 81 0.24 14.63 -0.44
N GLU A 82 1.38 14.12 0.02
CA GLU A 82 1.44 13.32 1.24
C GLU A 82 1.11 14.15 2.49
N LEU A 83 1.51 15.43 2.52
CA LEU A 83 1.10 16.35 3.58
C LEU A 83 -0.40 16.59 3.56
N ILE A 84 -1.00 16.80 2.39
CA ILE A 84 -2.45 16.93 2.22
C ILE A 84 -3.17 15.69 2.72
N ASP A 85 -2.69 14.50 2.37
CA ASP A 85 -3.26 13.23 2.83
C ASP A 85 -3.31 13.13 4.36
N VAL A 86 -2.27 13.63 5.05
CA VAL A 86 -2.23 13.66 6.53
C VAL A 86 -3.23 14.67 7.10
N ILE A 87 -3.36 15.86 6.47
CA ILE A 87 -4.27 16.91 6.93
C ILE A 87 -5.73 16.49 6.80
N GLU A 88 -6.08 15.84 5.69
CA GLU A 88 -7.42 15.32 5.44
C GLU A 88 -7.74 14.10 6.31
N GLY A 89 -6.77 13.26 6.58
CA GLY A 89 -6.90 12.12 7.52
C GLY A 89 -7.88 11.03 7.10
N ASN A 90 -8.37 11.06 5.86
CA ASN A 90 -9.38 10.14 5.33
C ASN A 90 -8.81 9.16 4.28
N ARG A 91 -7.50 9.07 4.16
CA ARG A 91 -6.83 8.19 3.19
C ARG A 91 -6.65 6.79 3.75
N ILE A 92 -6.81 5.80 2.86
CA ILE A 92 -6.66 4.39 3.19
C ILE A 92 -5.46 3.84 2.41
N TYR A 93 -4.49 3.28 3.12
CA TYR A 93 -3.28 2.70 2.55
C TYR A 93 -3.43 1.18 2.52
N ILE A 94 -3.42 0.59 1.31
CA ILE A 94 -3.68 -0.84 1.11
C ILE A 94 -2.59 -1.47 0.25
N PRO A 95 -2.07 -2.65 0.64
CA PRO A 95 -1.27 -3.47 -0.27
C PRO A 95 -2.14 -3.96 -1.42
N CYS A 96 -1.57 -3.99 -2.63
CA CYS A 96 -2.27 -4.41 -3.84
C CYS A 96 -1.36 -5.29 -4.68
N ILE A 97 -1.91 -6.38 -5.21
CA ILE A 97 -1.29 -7.27 -6.20
C ILE A 97 -2.05 -7.09 -7.51
N TYR A 98 -1.31 -6.92 -8.60
CA TYR A 98 -1.87 -6.84 -9.95
C TYR A 98 -1.89 -8.24 -10.57
N VAL A 99 -3.06 -8.79 -10.74
CA VAL A 99 -3.23 -10.11 -11.37
C VAL A 99 -3.45 -9.89 -12.87
N LEU A 100 -2.51 -10.37 -13.67
CA LEU A 100 -2.53 -10.28 -15.13
C LEU A 100 -3.05 -11.60 -15.68
N ASN A 101 -4.33 -11.62 -16.07
CA ASN A 101 -5.02 -12.84 -16.50
C ASN A 101 -4.97 -13.01 -18.01
N LYS A 102 -5.14 -14.26 -18.47
CA LYS A 102 -5.16 -14.72 -19.86
C LYS A 102 -3.78 -14.79 -20.52
N ILE A 103 -2.75 -15.16 -19.79
CA ILE A 103 -1.40 -15.36 -20.34
C ILE A 103 -1.34 -16.47 -21.40
N ASP A 104 -2.36 -17.31 -21.50
CA ASP A 104 -2.53 -18.31 -22.55
C ASP A 104 -2.73 -17.73 -23.96
N SER A 105 -2.99 -16.44 -24.05
CA SER A 105 -3.29 -15.74 -25.31
C SER A 105 -2.15 -14.83 -25.79
N ILE A 106 -1.02 -14.81 -25.09
CA ILE A 106 0.14 -13.95 -25.40
C ILE A 106 1.40 -14.78 -25.69
N SER A 107 2.41 -14.16 -26.30
CA SER A 107 3.70 -14.79 -26.55
C SER A 107 4.58 -14.88 -25.29
N ILE A 108 5.64 -15.70 -25.36
CA ILE A 108 6.60 -15.84 -24.25
C ILE A 108 7.38 -14.54 -24.04
N GLU A 109 7.69 -13.83 -25.12
CA GLU A 109 8.40 -12.54 -25.08
C GLU A 109 7.57 -11.46 -24.39
N GLU A 110 6.26 -11.44 -24.64
CA GLU A 110 5.32 -10.55 -23.95
C GLU A 110 5.20 -10.92 -22.45
N LEU A 111 5.15 -12.19 -22.14
CA LEU A 111 5.13 -12.69 -20.77
C LEU A 111 6.36 -12.24 -19.97
N ASP A 112 7.56 -12.27 -20.57
CA ASP A 112 8.79 -11.78 -19.98
C ASP A 112 8.73 -10.28 -19.62
N LEU A 113 8.02 -9.49 -20.42
CA LEU A 113 7.81 -8.07 -20.12
C LEU A 113 6.83 -7.88 -18.95
N LEU A 114 5.79 -8.70 -18.87
CA LEU A 114 4.81 -8.66 -17.79
C LEU A 114 5.40 -9.03 -16.43
N TYR A 115 6.34 -9.96 -16.38
CA TYR A 115 7.06 -10.32 -15.15
C TYR A 115 7.90 -9.18 -14.56
N LYS A 116 8.30 -8.20 -15.38
CA LYS A 116 9.05 -7.01 -14.93
C LYS A 116 8.18 -5.98 -14.23
N ILE A 117 6.85 -6.09 -14.32
CA ILE A 117 5.93 -5.17 -13.64
C ILE A 117 5.93 -5.46 -12.15
N PRO A 118 6.28 -4.50 -11.29
CA PRO A 118 6.35 -4.73 -9.86
C PRO A 118 4.98 -5.09 -9.28
N LYS A 119 4.98 -6.03 -8.33
CA LYS A 119 3.77 -6.54 -7.66
C LYS A 119 2.72 -7.14 -8.61
N SER A 120 3.13 -7.59 -9.79
CA SER A 120 2.25 -8.31 -10.70
C SER A 120 2.43 -9.83 -10.58
N VAL A 121 1.36 -10.55 -10.90
CA VAL A 121 1.35 -12.01 -11.05
C VAL A 121 0.60 -12.34 -12.33
N PRO A 122 1.31 -12.81 -13.35
CA PRO A 122 0.68 -13.29 -14.57
C PRO A 122 0.10 -14.68 -14.35
N ILE A 123 -1.18 -14.86 -14.71
CA ILE A 123 -1.90 -16.13 -14.56
C ILE A 123 -2.73 -16.46 -15.82
N SER A 124 -3.09 -17.71 -15.95
CA SER A 124 -4.26 -18.11 -16.77
C SER A 124 -5.28 -18.84 -15.90
N SER A 125 -6.39 -18.18 -15.63
CA SER A 125 -7.50 -18.81 -14.89
C SER A 125 -8.17 -19.93 -15.70
N ARG A 126 -8.14 -19.86 -17.05
CA ARG A 126 -8.68 -20.87 -17.94
C ARG A 126 -7.86 -22.16 -17.91
N MET A 127 -6.54 -22.01 -17.97
CA MET A 127 -5.60 -23.14 -18.01
C MET A 127 -5.06 -23.52 -16.63
N TRP A 128 -5.49 -22.79 -15.59
CA TRP A 128 -5.01 -22.94 -14.21
C TRP A 128 -3.47 -22.80 -14.08
N LEU A 129 -2.88 -21.89 -14.91
CA LEU A 129 -1.45 -21.65 -14.92
C LEU A 129 -1.10 -20.57 -13.89
N ASN A 130 -0.04 -20.83 -13.13
CA ASN A 130 0.56 -19.90 -12.16
C ASN A 130 -0.38 -19.39 -11.04
N VAL A 131 -1.47 -20.12 -10.78
CA VAL A 131 -2.42 -19.76 -9.72
C VAL A 131 -1.83 -19.99 -8.34
N ASP A 132 -0.96 -20.99 -8.19
CA ASP A 132 -0.29 -21.30 -6.92
C ASP A 132 0.63 -20.14 -6.49
N GLU A 133 1.41 -19.57 -7.42
CA GLU A 133 2.24 -18.38 -7.13
C GLU A 133 1.37 -17.17 -6.72
N LEU A 134 0.20 -17.02 -7.33
CA LEU A 134 -0.74 -15.96 -6.92
C LEU A 134 -1.17 -16.16 -5.47
N VAL A 135 -1.53 -17.38 -5.08
CA VAL A 135 -1.94 -17.69 -3.70
C VAL A 135 -0.81 -17.44 -2.72
N ASP A 136 0.41 -17.84 -3.06
CA ASP A 136 1.60 -17.62 -2.23
C ASP A 136 1.88 -16.12 -2.06
N LYS A 137 1.83 -15.33 -3.14
CA LYS A 137 1.99 -13.87 -3.05
C LYS A 137 0.87 -13.19 -2.26
N MET A 138 -0.37 -13.65 -2.39
CA MET A 138 -1.48 -13.15 -1.56
C MET A 138 -1.23 -13.44 -0.08
N TRP A 139 -0.70 -14.62 0.23
CA TRP A 139 -0.35 -15.01 1.59
C TRP A 139 0.75 -14.12 2.18
N ASP A 140 1.77 -13.82 1.40
CA ASP A 140 2.89 -12.96 1.77
C ASP A 140 2.46 -11.49 1.97
N GLU A 141 1.66 -10.94 1.05
CA GLU A 141 1.19 -9.55 1.16
C GLU A 141 0.20 -9.34 2.32
N LEU A 142 -0.53 -10.38 2.69
CA LEU A 142 -1.39 -10.36 3.87
C LEU A 142 -0.63 -10.59 5.18
N ASP A 143 0.67 -10.95 5.07
CA ASP A 143 1.56 -11.26 6.20
C ASP A 143 0.95 -12.32 7.14
N LEU A 144 0.45 -13.41 6.55
CA LEU A 144 -0.21 -14.49 7.26
C LEU A 144 0.79 -15.56 7.73
N VAL A 145 0.53 -16.12 8.91
CA VAL A 145 1.31 -17.21 9.51
C VAL A 145 0.37 -18.33 9.92
N ARG A 146 0.74 -19.56 9.56
CA ARG A 146 0.07 -20.77 10.04
C ARG A 146 0.67 -21.19 11.37
N VAL A 147 -0.13 -21.26 12.40
CA VAL A 147 0.24 -21.76 13.73
C VAL A 147 -0.41 -23.10 13.96
N TYR A 148 0.40 -24.11 14.19
CA TYR A 148 -0.06 -25.47 14.46
C TYR A 148 -0.08 -25.69 15.97
N THR A 149 -1.21 -26.13 16.49
CA THR A 149 -1.36 -26.41 17.93
C THR A 149 -0.79 -27.77 18.26
N LYS A 150 -0.11 -27.87 19.41
CA LYS A 150 0.43 -29.11 19.94
C LYS A 150 -0.08 -29.34 21.35
N PRO A 151 -1.04 -30.28 21.58
CA PRO A 151 -1.43 -30.69 22.90
C PRO A 151 -0.26 -31.33 23.66
N ARG A 152 -0.27 -31.24 24.99
CA ARG A 152 0.79 -31.84 25.82
C ARG A 152 0.85 -33.33 25.58
N LYS A 153 2.06 -33.87 25.32
CA LYS A 153 2.35 -35.30 25.04
C LYS A 153 1.75 -35.89 23.76
N CYS A 154 1.17 -35.07 22.87
CA CYS A 154 0.68 -35.50 21.56
C CYS A 154 1.53 -34.89 20.44
N PRO A 155 1.55 -35.47 19.22
CA PRO A 155 2.13 -34.83 18.04
C PRO A 155 1.37 -33.55 17.69
N PRO A 156 1.97 -32.61 16.94
CA PRO A 156 1.28 -31.42 16.46
C PRO A 156 0.13 -31.80 15.54
N ASP A 157 -0.98 -31.06 15.63
CA ASP A 157 -2.08 -31.19 14.69
C ASP A 157 -1.79 -30.33 13.45
N TYR A 158 -1.52 -30.98 12.31
CA TYR A 158 -1.26 -30.33 11.04
C TYR A 158 -2.51 -30.18 10.17
N THR A 159 -3.65 -30.72 10.59
CA THR A 159 -4.89 -30.75 9.80
C THR A 159 -5.69 -29.46 9.92
N SER A 160 -5.58 -28.77 11.07
CA SER A 160 -6.35 -27.56 11.39
C SER A 160 -5.45 -26.42 11.89
N PRO A 161 -4.66 -25.77 11.00
CA PRO A 161 -3.84 -24.65 11.40
C PRO A 161 -4.69 -23.42 11.75
N VAL A 162 -4.29 -22.69 12.78
CA VAL A 162 -4.82 -21.35 13.08
C VAL A 162 -4.05 -20.36 12.22
N VAL A 163 -4.75 -19.54 11.44
CA VAL A 163 -4.15 -18.51 10.60
C VAL A 163 -4.17 -17.18 11.34
N LEU A 164 -3.00 -16.61 11.55
CA LEU A 164 -2.83 -15.34 12.24
C LEU A 164 -2.06 -14.35 11.34
N ARG A 165 -2.28 -13.06 11.54
CA ARG A 165 -1.48 -12.02 10.90
C ARG A 165 -0.26 -11.71 11.76
N ARG A 166 0.94 -11.74 11.13
CA ARG A 166 2.21 -11.47 11.82
C ARG A 166 2.18 -10.07 12.44
N GLY A 167 2.71 -9.95 13.66
CA GLY A 167 2.82 -8.67 14.36
C GLY A 167 1.51 -8.07 14.92
N LYS A 168 0.35 -8.65 14.63
CA LYS A 168 -0.94 -8.19 15.19
C LYS A 168 -1.48 -9.07 16.32
N CYS A 169 -0.97 -10.29 16.44
CA CYS A 169 -1.39 -11.24 17.46
C CYS A 169 -0.18 -11.65 18.30
N THR A 170 -0.28 -11.51 19.60
CA THR A 170 0.60 -12.18 20.57
C THR A 170 -0.06 -13.48 21.02
N VAL A 171 0.73 -14.54 21.11
CA VAL A 171 0.29 -15.84 21.64
C VAL A 171 0.30 -15.77 23.17
#